data_8f2081051ac0e64002cca88da33d60b3
#
_entry.id   8f2081051ac0e64002cca88da33d60b3
#
_cell.length_a   1.000
_cell.length_b   1.000
_cell.length_c   1.000
_cell.angle_alpha   90.00
_cell.angle_beta   90.00
_cell.angle_gamma   90.00
#
_symmetry.space_group_name_H-M   'P 1'
#
loop_
_entity.id
_entity.type
_entity.pdbx_description
1 polymer ?
#
loop_
_entity_poly.entity_id
_entity_poly.type
_entity_poly.pdbx_seq_one_letter_code
_entity_poly.pdbx_strand_id
1 'polypeptide(L)'
;MATSPAEAAPRAASLPVERLWNLPNTITLLRTLAVPVLLFFPALAASRRGSEAMAWIFIVAAVTDLLDGWLARRGQQVTKIGKLLDPLCDKLLVATALIVLLAGHRIPEWGTPMVVVIIGREIAVTGLRGFASAQGEIMAAAWPGKIKTLLQNIAIGALLFPSPQWGLPAHTVGLAFLIAATALTLWSGYGYFASFFAQEGARRASEEST
;
A
#
# COMPACT_ATOMS: atom_id res chain seq x y z
N MET A 1 56.80 8.69 37.11
CA MET A 1 56.01 9.59 36.26
C MET A 1 55.52 8.74 35.08
N ALA A 2 54.33 8.18 35.18
CA ALA A 2 53.73 7.31 34.16
C ALA A 2 52.69 8.12 33.39
N THR A 3 52.94 8.33 32.11
CA THR A 3 51.99 9.01 31.21
C THR A 3 50.85 8.08 30.84
N SER A 4 49.65 8.47 31.25
CA SER A 4 48.41 7.81 30.87
C SER A 4 48.20 7.85 29.35
N PRO A 5 47.81 6.75 28.69
CA PRO A 5 47.43 6.78 27.29
C PRO A 5 46.10 7.51 27.12
N ALA A 6 46.10 8.54 26.28
CA ALA A 6 44.92 9.28 25.89
C ALA A 6 43.90 8.32 25.27
N GLU A 7 42.74 8.25 25.92
CA GLU A 7 41.55 7.51 25.45
C GLU A 7 41.09 8.09 24.11
N ALA A 8 41.35 7.34 23.05
CA ALA A 8 40.93 7.71 21.68
C ALA A 8 39.40 7.76 21.62
N ALA A 9 38.85 8.94 21.44
CA ALA A 9 37.44 9.14 21.20
C ALA A 9 36.94 8.22 20.08
N PRO A 10 35.76 7.57 20.23
CA PRO A 10 35.23 6.68 19.21
C PRO A 10 35.02 7.48 17.92
N ARG A 11 35.73 7.09 16.85
CA ARG A 11 35.50 7.61 15.51
C ARG A 11 34.04 7.44 15.18
N ALA A 12 33.32 8.55 15.01
CA ALA A 12 31.97 8.55 14.47
C ALA A 12 31.98 7.73 13.17
N ALA A 13 31.40 6.54 13.22
CA ALA A 13 31.24 5.70 12.05
C ALA A 13 30.45 6.53 11.02
N SER A 14 31.10 6.89 9.92
CA SER A 14 30.46 7.54 8.79
C SER A 14 29.32 6.63 8.34
N LEU A 15 28.09 7.07 8.54
CA LEU A 15 26.92 6.36 8.03
C LEU A 15 27.13 6.15 6.53
N PRO A 16 27.00 4.92 6.02
CA PRO A 16 27.16 4.70 4.59
C PRO A 16 26.15 5.61 3.88
N VAL A 17 26.64 6.42 2.94
CA VAL A 17 25.79 7.25 2.07
C VAL A 17 24.92 6.29 1.29
N GLU A 18 23.67 6.08 1.74
CA GLU A 18 22.70 5.25 1.04
C GLU A 18 22.53 5.86 -0.37
N ARG A 19 22.81 5.08 -1.40
CA ARG A 19 22.55 5.51 -2.78
C ARG A 19 21.03 5.64 -2.94
N LEU A 20 20.54 6.87 -2.90
CA LEU A 20 19.10 7.19 -3.09
C LEU A 20 18.62 6.74 -4.48
N TRP A 21 19.50 6.78 -5.48
CA TRP A 21 19.23 6.35 -6.84
C TRP A 21 19.59 4.87 -7.02
N ASN A 22 18.70 4.00 -6.63
CA ASN A 22 18.72 2.58 -6.96
C ASN A 22 17.39 2.19 -7.63
N LEU A 23 17.36 1.06 -8.32
CA LEU A 23 16.18 0.63 -9.09
C LEU A 23 14.91 0.61 -8.21
N PRO A 24 14.87 0.00 -7.01
CA PRO A 24 13.68 0.01 -6.15
C PRO A 24 13.22 1.43 -5.80
N ASN A 25 14.11 2.31 -5.34
CA ASN A 25 13.74 3.68 -4.96
C ASN A 25 13.21 4.48 -6.16
N THR A 26 13.80 4.30 -7.35
CA THR A 26 13.33 4.96 -8.58
C THR A 26 11.91 4.54 -8.91
N ILE A 27 11.58 3.28 -8.74
CA ILE A 27 10.24 2.76 -9.02
C ILE A 27 9.23 3.26 -7.98
N THR A 28 9.59 3.28 -6.69
CA THR A 28 8.77 3.92 -5.65
C THR A 28 8.52 5.40 -5.95
N LEU A 29 9.52 6.12 -6.45
CA LEU A 29 9.39 7.52 -6.86
C LEU A 29 8.42 7.68 -8.04
N LEU A 30 8.54 6.85 -9.08
CA LEU A 30 7.61 6.86 -10.22
C LEU A 30 6.17 6.60 -9.78
N ARG A 31 5.95 5.66 -8.86
CA ARG A 31 4.62 5.41 -8.27
C ARG A 31 4.11 6.61 -7.50
N THR A 32 4.97 7.27 -6.72
CA THR A 32 4.62 8.50 -5.99
C THR A 32 4.21 9.61 -6.96
N LEU A 33 4.87 9.72 -8.12
CA LEU A 33 4.50 10.68 -9.16
C LEU A 33 3.17 10.35 -9.86
N ALA A 34 2.76 9.08 -9.88
CA ALA A 34 1.44 8.70 -10.40
C ALA A 34 0.28 9.26 -9.54
N VAL A 35 0.50 9.44 -8.22
CA VAL A 35 -0.52 9.96 -7.30
C VAL A 35 -1.03 11.35 -7.71
N PRO A 36 -0.20 12.39 -7.86
CA PRO A 36 -0.67 13.70 -8.29
C PRO A 36 -1.26 13.69 -9.70
N VAL A 37 -0.77 12.82 -10.59
CA VAL A 37 -1.34 12.68 -11.94
C VAL A 37 -2.76 12.15 -11.89
N LEU A 38 -3.05 11.18 -11.04
CA LEU A 38 -4.40 10.62 -10.87
C LEU A 38 -5.41 11.65 -10.34
N LEU A 39 -5.00 12.70 -9.63
CA LEU A 39 -5.89 13.77 -9.17
C LEU A 39 -6.57 14.51 -10.31
N PHE A 40 -5.99 14.48 -11.51
CA PHE A 40 -6.61 15.08 -12.70
C PHE A 40 -7.67 14.17 -13.36
N PHE A 41 -7.88 12.95 -12.85
CA PHE A 41 -8.86 12.00 -13.42
C PHE A 41 -10.26 12.60 -13.59
N PRO A 42 -10.88 13.27 -12.60
CA PRO A 42 -12.23 13.80 -12.75
C PRO A 42 -12.37 14.76 -13.94
N ALA A 43 -11.33 15.55 -14.21
CA ALA A 43 -11.31 16.49 -15.34
C ALA A 43 -11.06 15.77 -16.70
N LEU A 44 -10.25 14.73 -16.71
CA LEU A 44 -9.85 13.99 -17.91
C LEU A 44 -10.83 12.86 -18.26
N ALA A 45 -11.59 12.37 -17.29
CA ALA A 45 -12.54 11.26 -17.46
C ALA A 45 -13.71 11.59 -18.41
N ALA A 46 -13.94 12.88 -18.72
CA ALA A 46 -14.90 13.31 -19.72
C ALA A 46 -14.51 12.86 -21.15
N SER A 47 -13.21 12.65 -21.42
CA SER A 47 -12.73 12.14 -22.69
C SER A 47 -12.35 10.64 -22.57
N ARG A 48 -12.68 9.87 -23.61
CA ARG A 48 -12.30 8.44 -23.66
C ARG A 48 -10.79 8.25 -23.53
N ARG A 49 -9.99 9.05 -24.29
CA ARG A 49 -8.53 8.97 -24.26
C ARG A 49 -7.94 9.34 -22.89
N GLY A 50 -8.50 10.36 -22.23
CA GLY A 50 -8.09 10.74 -20.88
C GLY A 50 -8.35 9.64 -19.85
N SER A 51 -9.51 9.02 -19.91
CA SER A 51 -9.87 7.89 -19.06
C SER A 51 -8.95 6.68 -19.29
N GLU A 52 -8.69 6.32 -20.56
CA GLU A 52 -7.76 5.23 -20.91
C GLU A 52 -6.32 5.53 -20.44
N ALA A 53 -5.83 6.76 -20.63
CA ALA A 53 -4.50 7.14 -20.19
C ALA A 53 -4.34 7.00 -18.66
N MET A 54 -5.34 7.45 -17.88
CA MET A 54 -5.33 7.32 -16.42
C MET A 54 -5.38 5.86 -15.98
N ALA A 55 -6.19 5.03 -16.66
CA ALA A 55 -6.24 3.60 -16.38
C ALA A 55 -4.87 2.94 -16.60
N TRP A 56 -4.19 3.25 -17.71
CA TRP A 56 -2.86 2.71 -17.98
C TRP A 56 -1.80 3.21 -17.00
N ILE A 57 -1.83 4.49 -16.61
CA ILE A 57 -0.92 5.03 -15.60
C ILE A 57 -1.08 4.27 -14.28
N PHE A 58 -2.32 4.04 -13.84
CA PHE A 58 -2.59 3.27 -12.63
C PHE A 58 -2.12 1.82 -12.75
N ILE A 59 -2.44 1.14 -13.85
CA ILE A 59 -2.07 -0.26 -14.07
C ILE A 59 -0.54 -0.42 -14.09
N VAL A 60 0.17 0.44 -14.81
CA VAL A 60 1.64 0.41 -14.84
C VAL A 60 2.20 0.62 -13.44
N ALA A 61 1.70 1.60 -12.67
CA ALA A 61 2.14 1.83 -11.30
C ALA A 61 1.86 0.62 -10.40
N ALA A 62 0.68 -0.02 -10.50
CA ALA A 62 0.31 -1.18 -9.70
C ALA A 62 1.09 -2.45 -10.06
N VAL A 63 1.33 -2.68 -11.37
CA VAL A 63 2.12 -3.84 -11.84
C VAL A 63 3.59 -3.67 -11.44
N THR A 64 4.11 -2.46 -11.55
CA THR A 64 5.49 -2.15 -11.17
C THR A 64 5.72 -2.44 -9.68
N ASP A 65 4.76 -2.16 -8.80
CA ASP A 65 4.81 -2.54 -7.39
C ASP A 65 4.96 -4.05 -7.16
N LEU A 66 4.22 -4.86 -7.90
CA LEU A 66 4.33 -6.31 -7.82
C LEU A 66 5.72 -6.82 -8.24
N LEU A 67 6.28 -6.20 -9.28
CA LEU A 67 7.61 -6.55 -9.80
C LEU A 67 8.72 -6.15 -8.82
N ASP A 68 8.62 -4.98 -8.20
CA ASP A 68 9.61 -4.49 -7.24
C ASP A 68 9.67 -5.36 -5.99
N GLY A 69 8.53 -5.72 -5.43
CA GLY A 69 8.45 -6.63 -4.31
C GLY A 69 9.10 -8.01 -4.61
N TRP A 70 9.11 -8.42 -5.89
CA TRP A 70 9.78 -9.64 -6.32
C TRP A 70 11.30 -9.46 -6.52
N LEU A 71 11.70 -8.34 -7.17
CA LEU A 71 13.11 -7.99 -7.39
C LEU A 71 13.86 -7.68 -6.09
N ALA A 72 13.25 -6.91 -5.20
CA ALA A 72 13.85 -6.54 -3.92
C ALA A 72 14.17 -7.76 -3.04
N ARG A 73 13.34 -8.81 -3.12
CA ARG A 73 13.61 -10.08 -2.43
C ARG A 73 14.83 -10.82 -2.99
N ARG A 74 15.25 -10.55 -4.22
CA ARG A 74 16.42 -11.18 -4.86
C ARG A 74 17.70 -10.37 -4.74
N GLY A 75 17.63 -9.04 -4.50
CA GLY A 75 18.75 -8.13 -4.73
C GLY A 75 19.35 -7.41 -3.51
N GLN A 76 18.99 -7.67 -2.25
CA GLN A 76 19.56 -7.06 -1.02
C GLN A 76 19.79 -5.52 -1.04
N GLN A 77 19.20 -4.76 -1.98
CA GLN A 77 19.40 -3.31 -2.13
C GLN A 77 18.25 -2.50 -1.52
N VAL A 78 17.86 -2.85 -0.31
CA VAL A 78 16.74 -2.16 0.35
C VAL A 78 17.28 -1.07 1.27
N THR A 79 17.01 0.21 0.95
CA THR A 79 17.36 1.34 1.81
C THR A 79 16.36 1.49 2.96
N LYS A 80 16.79 2.13 4.07
CA LYS A 80 15.88 2.41 5.20
C LYS A 80 14.72 3.31 4.79
N ILE A 81 14.99 4.29 3.94
CA ILE A 81 13.98 5.22 3.41
C ILE A 81 13.01 4.48 2.48
N GLY A 82 13.50 3.61 1.59
CA GLY A 82 12.66 2.78 0.72
C GLY A 82 11.68 1.90 1.52
N LYS A 83 12.15 1.22 2.57
CA LYS A 83 11.30 0.41 3.45
C LYS A 83 10.14 1.18 4.08
N LEU A 84 10.32 2.48 4.34
CA LEU A 84 9.27 3.34 4.90
C LEU A 84 8.34 3.86 3.81
N LEU A 85 8.91 4.29 2.67
CA LEU A 85 8.15 4.92 1.59
C LEU A 85 7.28 3.91 0.81
N ASP A 86 7.77 2.69 0.56
CA ASP A 86 7.04 1.69 -0.23
C ASP A 86 5.62 1.42 0.29
N PRO A 87 5.40 1.06 1.58
CA PRO A 87 4.05 0.80 2.06
C PRO A 87 3.18 2.06 2.12
N LEU A 88 3.78 3.25 2.21
CA LEU A 88 3.06 4.51 2.22
C LEU A 88 2.59 4.89 0.81
N CYS A 89 3.48 4.81 -0.18
CA CYS A 89 3.17 5.15 -1.57
C CYS A 89 2.13 4.22 -2.18
N ASP A 90 2.19 2.91 -1.88
CA ASP A 90 1.17 1.93 -2.28
C ASP A 90 -0.22 2.32 -1.74
N LYS A 91 -0.32 2.64 -0.45
CA LYS A 91 -1.59 3.05 0.16
C LYS A 91 -2.12 4.37 -0.40
N LEU A 92 -1.23 5.34 -0.64
CA LEU A 92 -1.61 6.62 -1.24
C LEU A 92 -2.13 6.46 -2.67
N LEU A 93 -1.49 5.64 -3.50
CA LEU A 93 -1.92 5.39 -4.87
C LEU A 93 -3.35 4.83 -4.90
N VAL A 94 -3.62 3.80 -4.11
CA VAL A 94 -4.92 3.14 -4.03
C VAL A 94 -5.98 4.09 -3.45
N ALA A 95 -5.67 4.79 -2.34
CA ALA A 95 -6.60 5.74 -1.72
C ALA A 95 -6.96 6.87 -2.69
N THR A 96 -5.96 7.45 -3.35
CA THR A 96 -6.18 8.51 -4.36
C THR A 96 -7.04 7.98 -5.50
N ALA A 97 -6.74 6.81 -6.06
CA ALA A 97 -7.53 6.22 -7.13
C ALA A 97 -9.00 6.01 -6.74
N LEU A 98 -9.27 5.50 -5.55
CA LEU A 98 -10.65 5.33 -5.07
C LEU A 98 -11.38 6.66 -4.86
N ILE A 99 -10.71 7.68 -4.32
CA ILE A 99 -11.28 9.01 -4.10
C ILE A 99 -11.59 9.68 -5.44
N VAL A 100 -10.68 9.64 -6.41
CA VAL A 100 -10.93 10.27 -7.72
C VAL A 100 -11.97 9.52 -8.55
N LEU A 101 -12.15 8.20 -8.35
CA LEU A 101 -13.23 7.43 -8.94
C LEU A 101 -14.60 7.82 -8.36
N LEU A 102 -14.69 8.13 -7.05
CA LEU A 102 -15.88 8.71 -6.44
C LEU A 102 -16.14 10.12 -7.01
N ALA A 103 -15.15 10.99 -7.02
CA ALA A 103 -15.26 12.35 -7.55
C ALA A 103 -15.63 12.36 -9.05
N GLY A 104 -15.16 11.38 -9.82
CA GLY A 104 -15.48 11.21 -11.23
C GLY A 104 -16.77 10.42 -11.49
N HIS A 105 -17.58 10.15 -10.48
CA HIS A 105 -18.85 9.38 -10.56
C HIS A 105 -18.69 7.98 -11.18
N ARG A 106 -17.47 7.40 -11.13
CA ARG A 106 -17.20 6.02 -11.56
C ARG A 106 -17.59 5.00 -10.49
N ILE A 107 -17.59 5.38 -9.23
CA ILE A 107 -18.19 4.65 -8.13
C ILE A 107 -19.48 5.38 -7.75
N PRO A 108 -20.64 4.71 -7.81
CA PRO A 108 -21.91 5.31 -7.44
C PRO A 108 -21.96 5.62 -5.94
N GLU A 109 -22.87 6.50 -5.51
CA GLU A 109 -22.95 6.98 -4.11
C GLU A 109 -23.06 5.84 -3.08
N TRP A 110 -23.80 4.78 -3.42
CA TRP A 110 -23.92 3.59 -2.56
C TRP A 110 -22.58 2.84 -2.36
N GLY A 111 -21.60 3.07 -3.24
CA GLY A 111 -20.25 2.52 -3.12
C GLY A 111 -19.31 3.33 -2.19
N THR A 112 -19.72 4.53 -1.76
CA THR A 112 -18.93 5.36 -0.83
C THR A 112 -18.54 4.63 0.46
N PRO A 113 -19.43 3.90 1.15
CA PRO A 113 -19.04 3.12 2.32
C PRO A 113 -17.94 2.09 2.05
N MET A 114 -17.93 1.49 0.84
CA MET A 114 -16.88 0.54 0.47
C MET A 114 -15.52 1.20 0.40
N VAL A 115 -15.44 2.39 -0.19
CA VAL A 115 -14.22 3.18 -0.27
C VAL A 115 -13.71 3.55 1.13
N VAL A 116 -14.60 4.01 2.01
CA VAL A 116 -14.27 4.33 3.40
C VAL A 116 -13.74 3.11 4.16
N VAL A 117 -14.39 1.97 4.02
CA VAL A 117 -13.98 0.70 4.65
C VAL A 117 -12.61 0.26 4.13
N ILE A 118 -12.38 0.31 2.82
CA ILE A 118 -11.11 -0.09 2.24
C ILE A 118 -9.98 0.81 2.76
N ILE A 119 -10.11 2.14 2.64
CA ILE A 119 -9.09 3.09 3.07
C ILE A 119 -8.86 3.00 4.59
N GLY A 120 -9.93 3.00 5.37
CA GLY A 120 -9.86 2.93 6.83
C GLY A 120 -9.15 1.66 7.31
N ARG A 121 -9.48 0.51 6.71
CA ARG A 121 -8.80 -0.76 7.04
C ARG A 121 -7.33 -0.75 6.62
N GLU A 122 -6.99 -0.18 5.46
CA GLU A 122 -5.58 -0.08 5.04
C GLU A 122 -4.75 0.70 6.07
N ILE A 123 -5.27 1.82 6.54
CA ILE A 123 -4.61 2.66 7.55
C ILE A 123 -4.53 1.90 8.88
N ALA A 124 -5.65 1.36 9.35
CA ALA A 124 -5.75 0.69 10.63
C ALA A 124 -4.82 -0.53 10.76
N VAL A 125 -4.82 -1.42 9.75
CA VAL A 125 -3.95 -2.61 9.77
C VAL A 125 -2.48 -2.24 9.57
N THR A 126 -2.16 -1.19 8.80
CA THR A 126 -0.78 -0.72 8.66
C THR A 126 -0.27 -0.13 9.97
N GLY A 127 -1.09 0.66 10.66
CA GLY A 127 -0.78 1.20 11.99
C GLY A 127 -0.59 0.08 13.02
N LEU A 128 -1.51 -0.90 13.05
CA LEU A 128 -1.44 -2.04 13.95
C LEU A 128 -0.17 -2.87 13.75
N ARG A 129 0.21 -3.15 12.50
CA ARG A 129 1.44 -3.87 12.18
C ARG A 129 2.69 -3.07 12.55
N GLY A 130 2.67 -1.74 12.37
CA GLY A 130 3.74 -0.85 12.80
C GLY A 130 3.92 -0.87 14.31
N PHE A 131 2.82 -0.81 15.05
CA PHE A 131 2.80 -0.88 16.52
C PHE A 131 3.32 -2.23 17.04
N ALA A 132 2.83 -3.35 16.50
CA ALA A 132 3.31 -4.68 16.85
C ALA A 132 4.81 -4.86 16.57
N SER A 133 5.27 -4.37 15.40
CA SER A 133 6.69 -4.42 15.04
C SER A 133 7.58 -3.61 15.98
N ALA A 134 7.10 -2.46 16.50
CA ALA A 134 7.81 -1.67 17.49
C ALA A 134 7.95 -2.40 18.85
N GLN A 135 7.06 -3.34 19.13
CA GLN A 135 7.12 -4.22 20.32
C GLN A 135 7.91 -5.52 20.07
N GLY A 136 8.52 -5.67 18.90
CA GLY A 136 9.28 -6.88 18.54
C GLY A 136 8.41 -8.02 18.01
N GLU A 137 7.10 -7.82 17.84
CA GLU A 137 6.18 -8.82 17.33
C GLU A 137 6.08 -8.79 15.80
N ILE A 138 6.23 -9.94 15.15
CA ILE A 138 6.14 -10.05 13.68
C ILE A 138 4.75 -10.53 13.31
N MET A 139 3.89 -9.63 12.88
CA MET A 139 2.60 -9.99 12.28
C MET A 139 2.77 -10.38 10.80
N ALA A 140 2.72 -11.68 10.51
CA ALA A 140 2.83 -12.18 9.14
C ALA A 140 1.67 -11.68 8.26
N ALA A 141 1.98 -11.41 6.99
CA ALA A 141 0.95 -11.07 6.00
C ALA A 141 0.10 -12.32 5.71
N ALA A 142 -1.17 -12.31 6.11
CA ALA A 142 -2.09 -13.40 5.83
C ALA A 142 -2.44 -13.48 4.33
N TRP A 143 -2.64 -14.69 3.82
CA TRP A 143 -2.94 -14.95 2.40
C TRP A 143 -4.18 -14.17 1.87
N PRO A 144 -5.28 -14.02 2.63
CA PRO A 144 -6.43 -13.21 2.21
C PRO A 144 -6.10 -11.74 1.90
N GLY A 145 -5.08 -11.18 2.57
CA GLY A 145 -4.62 -9.81 2.31
C GLY A 145 -4.01 -9.63 0.93
N LYS A 146 -3.35 -10.65 0.36
CA LYS A 146 -2.78 -10.58 -0.99
C LYS A 146 -3.87 -10.61 -2.07
N ILE A 147 -4.85 -11.51 -1.92
CA ILE A 147 -5.98 -11.62 -2.87
C ILE A 147 -6.80 -10.33 -2.86
N LYS A 148 -7.08 -9.79 -1.68
CA LYS A 148 -7.79 -8.52 -1.53
C LYS A 148 -7.12 -7.42 -2.36
N THR A 149 -5.79 -7.24 -2.24
CA THR A 149 -5.06 -6.21 -2.97
C THR A 149 -5.12 -6.43 -4.48
N LEU A 150 -5.04 -7.67 -4.95
CA LEU A 150 -5.20 -8.00 -6.36
C LEU A 150 -6.59 -7.62 -6.88
N LEU A 151 -7.67 -8.04 -6.18
CA LEU A 151 -9.04 -7.71 -6.57
C LEU A 151 -9.30 -6.21 -6.56
N GLN A 152 -8.74 -5.50 -5.58
CA GLN A 152 -8.83 -4.06 -5.46
C GLN A 152 -8.15 -3.34 -6.64
N ASN A 153 -6.96 -3.78 -7.04
CA ASN A 153 -6.26 -3.20 -8.19
C ASN A 153 -6.99 -3.49 -9.51
N ILE A 154 -7.58 -4.68 -9.67
CA ILE A 154 -8.42 -5.01 -10.83
C ILE A 154 -9.67 -4.12 -10.84
N ALA A 155 -10.34 -3.95 -9.70
CA ALA A 155 -11.51 -3.09 -9.57
C ALA A 155 -11.21 -1.65 -10.00
N ILE A 156 -10.14 -1.06 -9.44
CA ILE A 156 -9.73 0.32 -9.74
C ILE A 156 -9.36 0.46 -11.22
N GLY A 157 -8.53 -0.45 -11.75
CA GLY A 157 -8.15 -0.44 -13.16
C GLY A 157 -9.36 -0.49 -14.09
N ALA A 158 -10.31 -1.39 -13.84
CA ALA A 158 -11.53 -1.52 -14.63
C ALA A 158 -12.43 -0.28 -14.53
N LEU A 159 -12.56 0.34 -13.35
CA LEU A 159 -13.36 1.55 -13.13
C LEU A 159 -12.73 2.82 -13.74
N LEU A 160 -11.41 2.86 -13.88
CA LEU A 160 -10.72 3.95 -14.56
C LEU A 160 -10.94 3.91 -16.09
N PHE A 161 -11.13 2.74 -16.70
CA PHE A 161 -11.43 2.65 -18.12
C PHE A 161 -12.81 3.22 -18.47
N PRO A 162 -12.97 3.77 -19.70
CA PRO A 162 -14.30 4.11 -20.20
C PRO A 162 -15.13 2.83 -20.42
N SER A 163 -16.43 2.89 -20.22
CA SER A 163 -17.33 1.75 -20.46
C SER A 163 -18.24 2.04 -21.65
N PRO A 164 -18.40 1.10 -22.63
CA PRO A 164 -17.70 -0.19 -22.70
C PRO A 164 -16.23 -0.06 -23.15
N GLN A 165 -15.39 -0.97 -22.69
CA GLN A 165 -14.00 -1.07 -23.13
C GLN A 165 -13.77 -2.43 -23.80
N TRP A 166 -13.32 -2.42 -25.05
CA TRP A 166 -13.13 -3.61 -25.89
C TRP A 166 -14.37 -4.54 -25.92
N GLY A 167 -15.58 -3.96 -25.92
CA GLY A 167 -16.82 -4.72 -25.88
C GLY A 167 -17.20 -5.28 -24.51
N LEU A 168 -16.36 -5.10 -23.47
CA LEU A 168 -16.64 -5.55 -22.10
C LEU A 168 -17.29 -4.44 -21.26
N PRO A 169 -18.23 -4.79 -20.36
CA PRO A 169 -18.85 -3.84 -19.44
C PRO A 169 -17.87 -3.52 -18.28
N ALA A 170 -16.78 -2.80 -18.58
CA ALA A 170 -15.68 -2.54 -17.64
C ALA A 170 -16.17 -1.97 -16.30
N HIS A 171 -17.17 -1.10 -16.34
CA HIS A 171 -17.74 -0.51 -15.12
C HIS A 171 -18.42 -1.57 -14.23
N THR A 172 -19.27 -2.44 -14.80
CA THR A 172 -19.94 -3.51 -14.04
C THR A 172 -18.93 -4.50 -13.46
N VAL A 173 -17.94 -4.88 -14.26
CA VAL A 173 -16.83 -5.73 -13.81
C VAL A 173 -16.09 -5.07 -12.66
N GLY A 174 -15.73 -3.79 -12.81
CA GLY A 174 -15.03 -3.04 -11.77
C GLY A 174 -15.80 -2.95 -10.46
N LEU A 175 -17.11 -2.70 -10.51
CA LEU A 175 -17.95 -2.68 -9.31
C LEU A 175 -18.05 -4.05 -8.66
N ALA A 176 -18.20 -5.13 -9.43
CA ALA A 176 -18.24 -6.49 -8.89
C ALA A 176 -16.94 -6.83 -8.14
N PHE A 177 -15.78 -6.50 -8.73
CA PHE A 177 -14.48 -6.67 -8.07
C PHE A 177 -14.32 -5.76 -6.85
N LEU A 178 -14.88 -4.56 -6.85
CA LEU A 178 -14.85 -3.65 -5.70
C LEU A 178 -15.64 -4.23 -4.52
N ILE A 179 -16.83 -4.80 -4.77
CA ILE A 179 -17.62 -5.49 -3.76
C ILE A 179 -16.86 -6.67 -3.17
N ALA A 180 -16.28 -7.52 -4.02
CA ALA A 180 -15.50 -8.68 -3.59
C ALA A 180 -14.24 -8.24 -2.78
N ALA A 181 -13.54 -7.20 -3.23
CA ALA A 181 -12.40 -6.63 -2.51
C ALA A 181 -12.80 -6.08 -1.14
N THR A 182 -13.97 -5.42 -1.05
CA THR A 182 -14.49 -4.90 0.23
C THR A 182 -14.82 -6.03 1.20
N ALA A 183 -15.49 -7.09 0.74
CA ALA A 183 -15.79 -8.26 1.57
C ALA A 183 -14.52 -8.92 2.12
N LEU A 184 -13.50 -9.13 1.26
CA LEU A 184 -12.21 -9.66 1.70
C LEU A 184 -11.43 -8.68 2.58
N THR A 185 -11.63 -7.38 2.40
CA THR A 185 -11.03 -6.34 3.25
C THR A 185 -11.56 -6.45 4.67
N LEU A 186 -12.87 -6.59 4.85
CA LEU A 186 -13.49 -6.79 6.16
C LEU A 186 -13.05 -8.11 6.78
N TRP A 187 -13.14 -9.21 6.03
CA TRP A 187 -12.73 -10.53 6.51
C TRP A 187 -11.28 -10.56 7.00
N SER A 188 -10.35 -10.07 6.16
CA SER A 188 -8.93 -10.05 6.52
C SER A 188 -8.63 -9.05 7.63
N GLY A 189 -9.34 -7.92 7.69
CA GLY A 189 -9.23 -6.95 8.77
C GLY A 189 -9.58 -7.56 10.12
N TYR A 190 -10.75 -8.20 10.21
CA TYR A 190 -11.17 -8.91 11.42
C TYR A 190 -10.10 -9.89 11.92
N GLY A 191 -9.52 -10.71 11.02
CA GLY A 191 -8.47 -11.65 11.39
C GLY A 191 -7.22 -10.98 11.99
N TYR A 192 -6.82 -9.82 11.47
CA TYR A 192 -5.68 -9.07 12.03
C TYR A 192 -5.96 -8.53 13.43
N PHE A 193 -7.13 -7.93 13.64
CA PHE A 193 -7.51 -7.41 14.96
C PHE A 193 -7.69 -8.55 15.98
N ALA A 194 -8.35 -9.63 15.61
CA ALA A 194 -8.53 -10.78 16.48
C ALA A 194 -7.19 -11.39 16.92
N SER A 195 -6.25 -11.56 16.00
CA SER A 195 -4.91 -12.07 16.32
C SER A 195 -4.15 -11.14 17.26
N PHE A 196 -4.21 -9.84 17.03
CA PHE A 196 -3.52 -8.85 17.85
C PHE A 196 -4.05 -8.86 19.29
N PHE A 197 -5.37 -8.80 19.48
CA PHE A 197 -5.95 -8.80 20.83
C PHE A 197 -5.74 -10.13 21.56
N ALA A 198 -5.71 -11.25 20.84
CA ALA A 198 -5.38 -12.55 21.44
C ALA A 198 -3.94 -12.60 21.95
N GLN A 199 -2.98 -12.08 21.20
CA GLN A 199 -1.57 -12.00 21.60
C GLN A 199 -1.38 -11.07 22.80
N GLU A 200 -1.98 -9.88 22.75
CA GLU A 200 -1.92 -8.91 23.86
C GLU A 200 -2.54 -9.46 25.15
N GLY A 201 -3.65 -10.18 25.04
CA GLY A 201 -4.27 -10.86 26.19
C GLY A 201 -3.37 -11.93 26.81
N ALA A 202 -2.73 -12.76 25.98
CA ALA A 202 -1.80 -13.77 26.45
C ALA A 202 -0.55 -13.16 27.14
N ARG A 203 -0.05 -12.04 26.61
CA ARG A 203 1.08 -11.32 27.21
C ARG A 203 0.74 -10.79 28.61
N ARG A 204 -0.42 -10.11 28.75
CA ARG A 204 -0.85 -9.59 30.06
C ARG A 204 -1.02 -10.70 31.10
N ALA A 205 -1.60 -11.82 30.70
CA ALA A 205 -1.75 -12.98 31.58
C ALA A 205 -0.40 -13.55 32.04
N SER A 206 0.63 -13.52 31.19
CA SER A 206 1.99 -13.95 31.56
C SER A 206 2.69 -12.96 32.51
N GLU A 207 2.48 -11.65 32.35
CA GLU A 207 3.03 -10.60 33.22
C GLU A 207 2.40 -10.62 34.62
N GLU A 208 1.10 -10.95 34.75
CA GLU A 208 0.40 -11.08 36.00
C GLU A 208 0.76 -12.36 36.81
N SER A 209 1.36 -13.35 36.11
CA SER A 209 1.76 -14.62 36.75
C SER A 209 3.20 -14.63 37.29
N THR A 210 3.95 -13.53 37.10
CA THR A 210 5.37 -13.37 37.52
C THR A 210 5.51 -12.38 38.63
#